data_123433cedbaf5f1d4b39872063076817
#
_entry.id   123433cedbaf5f1d4b39872063076817
#
_cell.length_a   1.000
_cell.length_b   1.000
_cell.length_c   1.000
_cell.angle_alpha   90.00
_cell.angle_beta   90.00
_cell.angle_gamma   90.00
#
_symmetry.space_group_name_H-M   'P 1'
#
loop_
_entity.id
_entity.type
_entity.pdbx_description
1 polymer ?
#
loop_
_entity_poly.entity_id
_entity_poly.type
_entity_poly.pdbx_seq_one_letter_code
_entity_poly.pdbx_strand_id
1 'polypeptide(L)'
;QGPQNVSRNSLNKILYNIIILKVPFVINSKANQEKQSVETAQIIKAEKQASRHVEKVPTALFFTHNTQLGPPYHVLVDTNFINFAIKNKLEIYKSMMDCLLAKCIPCITDCVMAELEKLGSKYRLALRLAKDPRFERLPCTHPGTYADDCLLHRCQQHRCYIVATCDKDLKRRIRKVPGVPIMYINSRKISIERMPEAFGAPKN
;
A
#
# COMPACT_ATOMS: atom_id res chain seq x y z
N GLN A 1 38.12 -36.35 75.13
CA GLN A 1 36.69 -35.95 75.11
C GLN A 1 36.15 -36.27 73.70
N GLY A 2 35.22 -37.30 73.64
CA GLY A 2 34.73 -37.83 72.34
C GLY A 2 33.56 -37.05 71.80
N PRO A 3 33.28 -37.14 70.48
CA PRO A 3 32.19 -36.40 69.85
C PRO A 3 30.83 -36.97 70.26
N GLN A 4 29.97 -36.10 70.66
CA GLN A 4 28.59 -36.43 71.05
C GLN A 4 27.79 -36.96 69.87
N ASN A 5 27.21 -38.13 70.03
CA ASN A 5 26.31 -38.81 69.11
C ASN A 5 24.97 -38.04 69.03
N VAL A 6 24.85 -37.20 68.03
CA VAL A 6 23.54 -36.56 67.74
C VAL A 6 22.63 -37.64 67.16
N SER A 7 21.59 -37.96 67.92
CA SER A 7 20.62 -39.00 67.62
C SER A 7 19.99 -38.82 66.25
N ARG A 8 19.99 -39.86 65.39
CA ARG A 8 19.34 -39.92 64.10
C ARG A 8 17.86 -39.45 64.10
N ASN A 9 17.24 -39.52 65.26
CA ASN A 9 15.85 -39.06 65.43
C ASN A 9 15.69 -37.53 65.39
N SER A 10 16.68 -36.75 65.81
CA SER A 10 16.61 -35.29 65.73
C SER A 10 16.75 -34.74 64.31
N LEU A 11 17.61 -35.41 63.49
CA LEU A 11 17.79 -35.06 62.08
C LEU A 11 16.54 -35.38 61.25
N ASN A 12 15.88 -36.50 61.50
CA ASN A 12 14.62 -36.83 60.80
C ASN A 12 13.46 -35.90 61.15
N LYS A 13 13.37 -35.40 62.38
CA LYS A 13 12.37 -34.40 62.76
C LYS A 13 12.60 -33.04 62.09
N ILE A 14 13.86 -32.62 61.92
CA ILE A 14 14.21 -31.37 61.26
C ILE A 14 13.94 -31.49 59.75
N LEU A 15 14.28 -32.61 59.10
CA LEU A 15 13.99 -32.87 57.70
C LEU A 15 12.47 -32.95 57.42
N TYR A 16 11.71 -33.56 58.33
CA TYR A 16 10.23 -33.63 58.17
C TYR A 16 9.55 -32.25 58.26
N ASN A 17 10.03 -31.39 59.19
CA ASN A 17 9.50 -30.02 59.30
C ASN A 17 9.89 -29.12 58.10
N ILE A 18 11.05 -29.30 57.49
CA ILE A 18 11.50 -28.56 56.30
C ILE A 18 10.69 -28.96 55.06
N ILE A 19 10.35 -30.26 54.96
CA ILE A 19 9.55 -30.77 53.82
C ILE A 19 8.09 -30.28 53.93
N ILE A 20 7.49 -30.29 55.13
CA ILE A 20 6.09 -29.84 55.33
C ILE A 20 5.94 -28.33 55.12
N LEU A 21 6.93 -27.50 55.49
CA LEU A 21 6.89 -26.05 55.29
C LEU A 21 7.16 -25.62 53.84
N LYS A 22 7.83 -26.42 53.04
CA LYS A 22 8.07 -26.07 51.62
C LYS A 22 6.97 -26.49 50.64
N VAL A 23 6.18 -27.52 50.98
CA VAL A 23 5.15 -28.04 50.08
C VAL A 23 4.01 -27.03 49.84
N PRO A 24 3.44 -26.32 50.80
CA PRO A 24 2.36 -25.35 50.56
C PRO A 24 2.85 -24.11 49.81
N PHE A 25 4.13 -23.73 49.94
CA PHE A 25 4.69 -22.57 49.22
C PHE A 25 4.87 -22.85 47.73
N VAL A 26 5.34 -24.06 47.37
CA VAL A 26 5.52 -24.46 45.95
C VAL A 26 4.18 -24.68 45.25
N ILE A 27 3.18 -25.22 45.94
CA ILE A 27 1.84 -25.43 45.39
C ILE A 27 1.17 -24.07 45.14
N ASN A 28 1.31 -23.12 46.06
CA ASN A 28 0.70 -21.79 45.93
C ASN A 28 1.39 -20.95 44.84
N SER A 29 2.69 -21.14 44.59
CA SER A 29 3.39 -20.46 43.49
C SER A 29 3.01 -21.01 42.10
N LYS A 30 2.78 -22.33 41.97
CA LYS A 30 2.27 -22.93 40.74
C LYS A 30 0.83 -22.50 40.45
N ALA A 31 -0.05 -22.51 41.42
CA ALA A 31 -1.42 -22.07 41.26
C ALA A 31 -1.54 -20.58 40.89
N ASN A 32 -0.64 -19.73 41.38
CA ASN A 32 -0.57 -18.32 41.03
C ASN A 32 0.01 -18.12 39.62
N GLN A 33 0.98 -18.94 39.21
CA GLN A 33 1.50 -18.90 37.83
C GLN A 33 0.46 -19.37 36.81
N GLU A 34 -0.30 -20.41 37.12
CA GLU A 34 -1.42 -20.86 36.27
C GLU A 34 -2.53 -19.82 36.14
N LYS A 35 -2.90 -19.16 37.24
CA LYS A 35 -3.88 -18.06 37.20
C LYS A 35 -3.39 -16.88 36.38
N GLN A 36 -2.14 -16.46 36.52
CA GLN A 36 -1.54 -15.39 35.70
C GLN A 36 -1.44 -15.76 34.24
N SER A 37 -1.12 -17.00 33.90
CA SER A 37 -1.07 -17.46 32.52
C SER A 37 -2.45 -17.54 31.84
N VAL A 38 -3.49 -17.87 32.60
CA VAL A 38 -4.88 -17.87 32.14
C VAL A 38 -5.39 -16.44 31.95
N GLU A 39 -5.10 -15.52 32.89
CA GLU A 39 -5.46 -14.11 32.77
C GLU A 39 -4.78 -13.43 31.59
N THR A 40 -3.47 -13.65 31.38
CA THR A 40 -2.75 -13.13 30.23
C THR A 40 -3.27 -13.70 28.90
N ALA A 41 -3.63 -14.99 28.88
CA ALA A 41 -4.23 -15.61 27.69
C ALA A 41 -5.64 -15.06 27.38
N GLN A 42 -6.41 -14.71 28.41
CA GLN A 42 -7.72 -14.07 28.24
C GLN A 42 -7.59 -12.62 27.75
N ILE A 43 -6.63 -11.85 28.28
CA ILE A 43 -6.34 -10.49 27.84
C ILE A 43 -5.90 -10.49 26.36
N ILE A 44 -4.98 -11.38 25.97
CA ILE A 44 -4.53 -11.51 24.58
C ILE A 44 -5.69 -11.93 23.64
N LYS A 45 -6.60 -12.81 24.10
CA LYS A 45 -7.81 -13.16 23.33
C LYS A 45 -8.78 -11.98 23.22
N ALA A 46 -8.97 -11.20 24.27
CA ALA A 46 -9.82 -10.03 24.25
C ALA A 46 -9.25 -8.93 23.35
N GLU A 47 -7.93 -8.68 23.38
CA GLU A 47 -7.27 -7.75 22.47
C GLU A 47 -7.33 -8.20 21.01
N LYS A 48 -7.16 -9.51 20.72
CA LYS A 48 -7.36 -10.06 19.38
C LYS A 48 -8.81 -9.99 18.90
N GLN A 49 -9.78 -10.04 19.78
CA GLN A 49 -11.19 -9.86 19.44
C GLN A 49 -11.55 -8.38 19.27
N ALA A 50 -10.98 -7.48 20.09
CA ALA A 50 -11.14 -6.04 19.93
C ALA A 50 -10.52 -5.53 18.62
N SER A 51 -9.35 -6.06 18.22
CA SER A 51 -8.72 -5.71 16.94
C SER A 51 -9.47 -6.24 15.70
N ARG A 52 -10.40 -7.19 15.87
CA ARG A 52 -11.28 -7.67 14.78
C ARG A 52 -12.50 -6.79 14.54
N HIS A 53 -12.82 -5.87 15.43
CA HIS A 53 -13.95 -4.94 15.32
C HIS A 53 -13.58 -3.55 14.79
N VAL A 54 -12.44 -3.41 14.13
CA VAL A 54 -12.24 -2.25 13.24
C VAL A 54 -13.26 -2.41 12.12
N GLU A 55 -14.28 -1.56 12.12
CA GLU A 55 -15.21 -1.46 11.00
C GLU A 55 -14.38 -1.34 9.73
N LYS A 56 -14.43 -2.38 8.90
CA LYS A 56 -13.81 -2.33 7.58
C LYS A 56 -14.60 -1.29 6.82
N VAL A 57 -14.11 -0.04 6.82
CA VAL A 57 -14.63 1.00 5.95
C VAL A 57 -14.70 0.37 4.57
N PRO A 58 -15.89 0.28 3.94
CA PRO A 58 -16.03 -0.38 2.65
C PRO A 58 -15.03 0.25 1.70
N THR A 59 -14.26 -0.57 1.01
CA THR A 59 -13.23 -0.10 0.07
C THR A 59 -13.83 0.82 -1.00
N ALA A 60 -15.12 0.68 -1.28
CA ALA A 60 -15.90 1.57 -2.13
C ALA A 60 -15.95 3.02 -1.60
N LEU A 61 -16.10 3.23 -0.30
CA LEU A 61 -16.08 4.58 0.31
C LEU A 61 -14.70 5.26 0.20
N PHE A 62 -13.63 4.47 0.19
CA PHE A 62 -12.28 4.99 0.01
C PHE A 62 -12.02 5.49 -1.42
N PHE A 63 -12.75 4.97 -2.40
CA PHE A 63 -12.64 5.39 -3.82
C PHE A 63 -13.60 6.52 -4.18
N THR A 64 -14.64 6.76 -3.40
CA THR A 64 -15.64 7.82 -3.65
C THR A 64 -15.19 9.20 -3.19
N HIS A 65 -14.14 9.32 -2.37
CA HIS A 65 -13.74 10.60 -1.78
C HIS A 65 -12.27 10.92 -2.00
N ASN A 66 -11.87 11.19 -3.24
CA ASN A 66 -10.60 11.83 -3.51
C ASN A 66 -10.81 13.34 -3.79
N THR A 67 -10.73 14.15 -2.76
CA THR A 67 -10.89 15.61 -2.86
C THR A 67 -9.71 16.30 -3.57
N GLN A 68 -8.58 15.63 -3.74
CA GLN A 68 -7.41 16.17 -4.45
C GLN A 68 -7.52 16.03 -5.97
N LEU A 69 -8.44 15.20 -6.46
CA LEU A 69 -8.64 14.96 -7.88
C LEU A 69 -9.72 15.90 -8.41
N GLY A 70 -9.33 16.88 -9.17
CA GLY A 70 -10.24 17.86 -9.78
C GLY A 70 -9.68 18.43 -11.08
N PRO A 71 -10.54 19.04 -11.92
CA PRO A 71 -10.09 19.71 -13.12
C PRO A 71 -9.26 20.99 -12.77
N PRO A 72 -8.15 21.28 -13.49
CA PRO A 72 -7.62 20.47 -14.60
C PRO A 72 -6.97 19.18 -14.13
N TYR A 73 -7.30 18.06 -14.79
CA TYR A 73 -6.75 16.75 -14.41
C TYR A 73 -5.32 16.58 -14.88
N HIS A 74 -4.44 16.23 -13.96
CA HIS A 74 -3.04 15.89 -14.27
C HIS A 74 -2.93 14.39 -14.54
N VAL A 75 -2.50 14.02 -15.75
CA VAL A 75 -2.45 12.64 -16.21
C VAL A 75 -0.99 12.22 -16.38
N LEU A 76 -0.49 11.36 -15.50
CA LEU A 76 0.84 10.77 -15.63
C LEU A 76 0.86 9.74 -16.75
N VAL A 77 1.68 9.96 -17.75
CA VAL A 77 1.73 9.14 -18.95
C VAL A 77 2.94 8.20 -18.92
N ASP A 78 2.65 6.92 -19.12
CA ASP A 78 3.65 5.85 -19.20
C ASP A 78 4.15 5.65 -20.64
N THR A 79 5.37 5.10 -20.80
CA THR A 79 5.99 4.75 -22.09
C THR A 79 5.12 3.81 -22.91
N ASN A 80 4.55 2.79 -22.28
CA ASN A 80 3.68 1.83 -22.94
C ASN A 80 2.39 2.48 -23.48
N PHE A 81 1.81 3.42 -22.72
CA PHE A 81 0.61 4.14 -23.14
C PHE A 81 0.84 4.97 -24.41
N ILE A 82 1.97 5.69 -24.48
CA ILE A 82 2.34 6.47 -25.68
C ILE A 82 2.48 5.55 -26.90
N ASN A 83 3.14 4.43 -26.72
CA ASN A 83 3.34 3.46 -27.81
C ASN A 83 2.03 2.85 -28.30
N PHE A 84 1.11 2.51 -27.38
CA PHE A 84 -0.22 2.02 -27.73
C PHE A 84 -1.06 3.09 -28.43
N ALA A 85 -0.98 4.35 -28.00
CA ALA A 85 -1.68 5.46 -28.64
C ALA A 85 -1.20 5.63 -30.09
N ILE A 86 0.11 5.59 -30.35
CA ILE A 86 0.69 5.66 -31.69
C ILE A 86 0.22 4.50 -32.56
N LYS A 87 0.28 3.26 -32.05
CA LYS A 87 -0.18 2.07 -32.77
C LYS A 87 -1.66 2.17 -33.18
N ASN A 88 -2.49 2.75 -32.32
CA ASN A 88 -3.91 2.94 -32.57
C ASN A 88 -4.24 4.25 -33.30
N LYS A 89 -3.22 5.05 -33.70
CA LYS A 89 -3.38 6.36 -34.34
C LYS A 89 -4.26 7.32 -33.55
N LEU A 90 -4.15 7.31 -32.25
CA LEU A 90 -4.90 8.19 -31.34
C LEU A 90 -4.10 9.48 -31.08
N GLU A 91 -4.79 10.61 -31.18
CA GLU A 91 -4.27 11.88 -30.65
C GLU A 91 -4.47 11.87 -29.12
N ILE A 92 -3.37 11.76 -28.37
CA ILE A 92 -3.40 11.53 -26.93
C ILE A 92 -4.17 12.65 -26.21
N TYR A 93 -3.83 13.90 -26.48
CA TYR A 93 -4.41 15.05 -25.80
C TYR A 93 -5.94 15.15 -26.00
N LYS A 94 -6.38 15.11 -27.27
CA LYS A 94 -7.80 15.15 -27.61
C LYS A 94 -8.57 13.97 -27.01
N SER A 95 -8.03 12.76 -27.17
CA SER A 95 -8.70 11.55 -26.68
C SER A 95 -8.78 11.50 -25.15
N MET A 96 -7.83 12.10 -24.43
CA MET A 96 -7.90 12.26 -22.97
C MET A 96 -9.00 13.23 -22.57
N MET A 97 -9.11 14.39 -23.24
CA MET A 97 -10.18 15.35 -22.96
C MET A 97 -11.56 14.78 -23.28
N ASP A 98 -11.68 14.04 -24.38
CA ASP A 98 -12.94 13.37 -24.76
C ASP A 98 -13.36 12.32 -23.73
N CYS A 99 -12.37 11.62 -23.11
CA CYS A 99 -12.63 10.63 -22.08
C CYS A 99 -13.02 11.25 -20.73
N LEU A 100 -12.39 12.37 -20.36
CA LEU A 100 -12.59 13.02 -19.06
C LEU A 100 -13.70 14.09 -19.09
N LEU A 101 -14.14 14.50 -20.29
CA LEU A 101 -15.06 15.62 -20.52
C LEU A 101 -14.62 16.91 -19.79
N ALA A 102 -13.32 17.07 -19.59
CA ALA A 102 -12.73 18.20 -18.88
C ALA A 102 -11.30 18.47 -19.37
N LYS A 103 -10.77 19.64 -19.01
CA LYS A 103 -9.39 20.00 -19.31
C LYS A 103 -8.44 19.03 -18.59
N CYS A 104 -7.50 18.45 -19.32
CA CYS A 104 -6.45 17.62 -18.80
C CYS A 104 -5.06 18.15 -19.19
N ILE A 105 -4.08 17.86 -18.36
CA ILE A 105 -2.69 18.20 -18.55
C ILE A 105 -1.91 16.88 -18.52
N PRO A 106 -1.46 16.35 -19.69
CA PRO A 106 -0.61 15.18 -19.70
C PRO A 106 0.76 15.53 -19.12
N CYS A 107 1.21 14.72 -18.16
CA CYS A 107 2.47 14.91 -17.44
C CYS A 107 3.41 13.75 -17.74
N ILE A 108 4.66 14.06 -18.00
CA ILE A 108 5.73 13.08 -18.26
C ILE A 108 6.85 13.28 -17.25
N THR A 109 7.26 12.19 -16.60
CA THR A 109 8.39 12.20 -15.66
C THR A 109 9.72 12.06 -16.38
N ASP A 110 10.80 12.55 -15.76
CA ASP A 110 12.15 12.40 -16.33
C ASP A 110 12.55 10.93 -16.53
N CYS A 111 12.06 10.03 -15.67
CA CYS A 111 12.31 8.59 -15.80
C CYS A 111 11.68 8.00 -17.06
N VAL A 112 10.44 8.39 -17.39
CA VAL A 112 9.76 7.99 -18.63
C VAL A 112 10.49 8.54 -19.84
N MET A 113 10.96 9.80 -19.78
CA MET A 113 11.76 10.38 -20.85
C MET A 113 13.07 9.63 -21.08
N ALA A 114 13.80 9.33 -19.99
CA ALA A 114 15.05 8.58 -20.06
C ALA A 114 14.85 7.16 -20.61
N GLU A 115 13.73 6.52 -20.27
CA GLU A 115 13.37 5.21 -20.81
C GLU A 115 13.11 5.30 -22.33
N LEU A 116 12.33 6.29 -22.80
CA LEU A 116 12.08 6.50 -24.22
C LEU A 116 13.36 6.78 -25.00
N GLU A 117 14.31 7.50 -24.42
CA GLU A 117 15.62 7.78 -25.02
C GLU A 117 16.48 6.50 -25.14
N LYS A 118 16.46 5.66 -24.10
CA LYS A 118 17.16 4.36 -24.09
C LYS A 118 16.60 3.38 -25.13
N LEU A 119 15.30 3.41 -25.41
CA LEU A 119 14.65 2.52 -26.37
C LEU A 119 15.03 2.82 -27.84
N GLY A 120 15.69 3.93 -28.12
CA GLY A 120 16.35 4.24 -29.37
C GLY A 120 15.42 4.56 -30.54
N SER A 121 15.91 4.28 -31.77
CA SER A 121 15.30 4.73 -33.02
C SER A 121 13.88 4.22 -33.26
N LYS A 122 13.54 3.02 -32.75
CA LYS A 122 12.22 2.39 -32.90
C LYS A 122 11.11 3.22 -32.23
N TYR A 123 11.45 3.97 -31.17
CA TYR A 123 10.50 4.78 -30.39
C TYR A 123 10.66 6.28 -30.65
N ARG A 124 11.34 6.65 -31.74
CA ARG A 124 11.57 8.06 -32.11
C ARG A 124 10.30 8.89 -32.21
N LEU A 125 9.19 8.28 -32.67
CA LEU A 125 7.90 8.96 -32.75
C LEU A 125 7.31 9.22 -31.35
N ALA A 126 7.44 8.25 -30.45
CA ALA A 126 7.01 8.40 -29.06
C ALA A 126 7.81 9.50 -28.34
N LEU A 127 9.11 9.54 -28.56
CA LEU A 127 9.98 10.59 -28.01
C LEU A 127 9.60 11.98 -28.55
N ARG A 128 9.23 12.09 -29.84
CA ARG A 128 8.77 13.36 -30.41
C ARG A 128 7.46 13.81 -29.77
N LEU A 129 6.51 12.90 -29.56
CA LEU A 129 5.25 13.22 -28.86
C LEU A 129 5.48 13.62 -27.41
N ALA A 130 6.38 12.91 -26.72
CA ALA A 130 6.72 13.22 -25.32
C ALA A 130 7.39 14.59 -25.16
N LYS A 131 8.03 15.12 -26.20
CA LYS A 131 8.64 16.47 -26.25
C LYS A 131 7.67 17.58 -26.70
N ASP A 132 6.40 17.24 -26.95
CA ASP A 132 5.38 18.24 -27.32
C ASP A 132 5.17 19.22 -26.14
N PRO A 133 5.10 20.55 -26.39
CA PRO A 133 4.91 21.55 -25.33
C PRO A 133 3.58 21.43 -24.57
N ARG A 134 2.64 20.64 -25.08
CA ARG A 134 1.38 20.33 -24.37
C ARG A 134 1.58 19.37 -23.20
N PHE A 135 2.69 18.66 -23.15
CA PHE A 135 3.04 17.78 -22.05
C PHE A 135 3.85 18.53 -20.99
N GLU A 136 3.39 18.47 -19.77
CA GLU A 136 4.12 19.01 -18.63
C GLU A 136 5.23 18.05 -18.20
N ARG A 137 6.46 18.55 -18.13
CA ARG A 137 7.59 17.76 -17.67
C ARG A 137 7.74 17.87 -16.15
N LEU A 138 7.71 16.72 -15.48
CA LEU A 138 7.86 16.63 -14.04
C LEU A 138 9.26 16.12 -13.67
N PRO A 139 10.06 16.93 -12.95
CA PRO A 139 11.38 16.51 -12.53
C PRO A 139 11.31 15.39 -11.49
N CYS A 140 12.28 14.48 -11.53
CA CYS A 140 12.40 13.36 -10.60
C CYS A 140 13.54 13.59 -9.62
N THR A 141 13.25 13.45 -8.32
CA THR A 141 14.22 13.62 -7.21
C THR A 141 14.51 12.33 -6.46
N HIS A 142 13.92 11.20 -6.90
CA HIS A 142 14.08 9.90 -6.25
C HIS A 142 15.31 9.14 -6.79
N PRO A 143 15.92 8.27 -5.99
CA PRO A 143 16.94 7.35 -6.47
C PRO A 143 16.32 6.28 -7.37
N GLY A 144 17.05 5.88 -8.44
CA GLY A 144 16.60 4.88 -9.39
C GLY A 144 16.04 5.47 -10.70
N THR A 145 16.03 4.65 -11.75
CA THR A 145 15.70 5.07 -13.13
C THR A 145 14.48 4.34 -13.71
N TYR A 146 13.82 3.48 -12.92
CA TYR A 146 12.66 2.73 -13.39
C TYR A 146 11.42 3.65 -13.44
N ALA A 147 10.84 3.78 -14.64
CA ALA A 147 9.68 4.63 -14.86
C ALA A 147 8.46 4.16 -14.03
N ASP A 148 8.20 2.87 -13.97
CA ASP A 148 7.08 2.29 -13.20
C ASP A 148 7.15 2.63 -11.71
N ASP A 149 8.33 2.51 -11.11
CA ASP A 149 8.54 2.83 -9.71
C ASP A 149 8.39 4.32 -9.44
N CYS A 150 8.86 5.16 -10.37
CA CYS A 150 8.68 6.61 -10.32
C CYS A 150 7.20 6.99 -10.33
N LEU A 151 6.43 6.45 -11.26
CA LEU A 151 4.99 6.71 -11.38
C LEU A 151 4.23 6.26 -10.13
N LEU A 152 4.54 5.06 -9.63
CA LEU A 152 3.92 4.53 -8.41
C LEU A 152 4.23 5.39 -7.18
N HIS A 153 5.50 5.74 -6.98
CA HIS A 153 5.94 6.57 -5.86
C HIS A 153 5.26 7.95 -5.87
N ARG A 154 5.17 8.58 -7.04
CA ARG A 154 4.50 9.87 -7.20
C ARG A 154 3.00 9.80 -6.88
N CYS A 155 2.32 8.73 -7.30
CA CYS A 155 0.91 8.52 -6.97
C CYS A 155 0.67 8.23 -5.49
N GLN A 156 1.64 7.64 -4.80
CA GLN A 156 1.57 7.42 -3.36
C GLN A 156 1.73 8.73 -2.57
N GLN A 157 2.60 9.62 -3.06
CA GLN A 157 2.81 10.93 -2.43
C GLN A 157 1.65 11.89 -2.69
N HIS A 158 1.15 11.94 -3.93
CA HIS A 158 0.12 12.89 -4.35
C HIS A 158 -1.00 12.16 -5.09
N ARG A 159 -2.21 12.21 -4.54
CA ARG A 159 -3.40 11.55 -5.12
C ARG A 159 -4.14 12.40 -6.15
N CYS A 160 -3.55 13.51 -6.57
CA CYS A 160 -4.14 14.39 -7.59
C CYS A 160 -3.92 13.89 -9.02
N TYR A 161 -3.19 12.80 -9.20
CA TYR A 161 -2.84 12.28 -10.51
C TYR A 161 -3.75 11.15 -10.97
N ILE A 162 -4.02 11.13 -12.28
CA ILE A 162 -4.55 9.98 -13.03
C ILE A 162 -3.36 9.30 -13.68
N VAL A 163 -3.29 7.98 -13.69
CA VAL A 163 -2.19 7.26 -14.35
C VAL A 163 -2.67 6.63 -15.64
N ALA A 164 -2.03 7.03 -16.75
CA ALA A 164 -2.29 6.47 -18.08
C ALA A 164 -1.26 5.38 -18.39
N THR A 165 -1.67 4.12 -18.28
CA THR A 165 -0.83 2.96 -18.60
C THR A 165 -1.62 1.82 -19.22
N CYS A 166 -0.99 1.09 -20.14
CA CYS A 166 -1.51 -0.16 -20.71
C CYS A 166 -0.84 -1.40 -20.11
N ASP A 167 0.20 -1.22 -19.30
CA ASP A 167 0.89 -2.33 -18.67
C ASP A 167 0.06 -2.99 -17.57
N LYS A 168 0.02 -4.33 -17.58
CA LYS A 168 -0.77 -5.11 -16.62
C LYS A 168 -0.16 -5.11 -15.21
N ASP A 169 1.17 -5.15 -15.12
CA ASP A 169 1.86 -5.23 -13.84
C ASP A 169 1.84 -3.87 -13.13
N LEU A 170 2.07 -2.78 -13.85
CA LEU A 170 1.92 -1.44 -13.31
C LEU A 170 0.48 -1.16 -12.86
N LYS A 171 -0.53 -1.54 -13.67
CA LYS A 171 -1.95 -1.46 -13.26
C LYS A 171 -2.22 -2.20 -11.96
N ARG A 172 -1.70 -3.43 -11.81
CA ARG A 172 -1.87 -4.23 -10.59
C ARG A 172 -1.27 -3.55 -9.36
N ARG A 173 -0.13 -2.89 -9.54
CA ARG A 173 0.54 -2.13 -8.48
C ARG A 173 -0.23 -0.86 -8.11
N ILE A 174 -0.70 -0.09 -9.10
CA ILE A 174 -1.46 1.15 -8.88
C ILE A 174 -2.82 0.86 -8.24
N ARG A 175 -3.46 -0.26 -8.58
CA ARG A 175 -4.73 -0.68 -7.94
C ARG A 175 -4.64 -0.87 -6.43
N LYS A 176 -3.44 -1.06 -5.89
CA LYS A 176 -3.20 -1.12 -4.43
C LYS A 176 -3.17 0.26 -3.79
N VAL A 177 -2.99 1.32 -4.58
CA VAL A 177 -3.02 2.71 -4.10
C VAL A 177 -4.47 3.22 -4.17
N PRO A 178 -5.09 3.56 -3.02
CA PRO A 178 -6.47 4.00 -3.00
C PRO A 178 -6.62 5.40 -3.63
N GLY A 179 -7.73 5.61 -4.34
CA GLY A 179 -8.11 6.92 -4.87
C GLY A 179 -7.38 7.37 -6.14
N VAL A 180 -6.55 6.51 -6.77
CA VAL A 180 -5.85 6.81 -8.02
C VAL A 180 -6.57 6.15 -9.18
N PRO A 181 -7.17 6.92 -10.12
CA PRO A 181 -7.78 6.38 -11.33
C PRO A 181 -6.72 5.91 -12.32
N ILE A 182 -7.09 4.90 -13.11
CA ILE A 182 -6.21 4.35 -14.15
C ILE A 182 -6.86 4.58 -15.52
N MET A 183 -6.13 5.24 -16.39
CA MET A 183 -6.50 5.45 -17.78
C MET A 183 -5.79 4.44 -18.67
N TYR A 184 -6.50 3.87 -19.63
CA TYR A 184 -5.94 2.86 -20.54
C TYR A 184 -6.60 2.92 -21.91
N ILE A 185 -5.99 2.30 -22.89
CA ILE A 185 -6.50 2.24 -24.27
C ILE A 185 -7.19 0.89 -24.46
N ASN A 186 -8.45 0.94 -24.88
CA ASN A 186 -9.24 -0.22 -25.25
C ASN A 186 -9.95 0.05 -26.58
N SER A 187 -9.85 -0.88 -27.54
CA SER A 187 -10.55 -0.82 -28.83
C SER A 187 -10.46 0.54 -29.53
N ARG A 188 -9.27 1.11 -29.60
CA ARG A 188 -8.98 2.43 -30.18
C ARG A 188 -9.66 3.63 -29.48
N LYS A 189 -10.04 3.46 -28.23
CA LYS A 189 -10.55 4.54 -27.38
C LYS A 189 -9.81 4.55 -26.06
N ILE A 190 -9.73 5.73 -25.45
CA ILE A 190 -9.24 5.86 -24.09
C ILE A 190 -10.42 5.59 -23.14
N SER A 191 -10.18 4.78 -22.14
CA SER A 191 -11.13 4.45 -21.08
C SER A 191 -10.48 4.68 -19.73
N ILE A 192 -11.28 4.98 -18.71
CA ILE A 192 -10.82 5.22 -17.36
C ILE A 192 -11.41 4.18 -16.40
N GLU A 193 -10.61 3.74 -15.45
CA GLU A 193 -11.00 2.81 -14.39
C GLU A 193 -10.91 3.54 -13.05
N ARG A 194 -11.92 3.35 -12.20
CA ARG A 194 -11.94 3.87 -10.82
C ARG A 194 -11.93 5.40 -10.70
N MET A 195 -12.58 6.08 -11.63
CA MET A 195 -12.77 7.52 -11.46
C MET A 195 -13.63 7.75 -10.22
N PRO A 196 -13.16 8.49 -9.21
CA PRO A 196 -14.00 8.87 -8.08
C PRO A 196 -15.15 9.75 -8.59
N GLU A 197 -16.33 9.55 -8.02
CA GLU A 197 -17.49 10.37 -8.35
C GLU A 197 -17.21 11.83 -7.99
N ALA A 198 -17.58 12.74 -8.87
CA ALA A 198 -17.48 14.17 -8.59
C ALA A 198 -18.41 14.52 -7.41
N PHE A 199 -17.93 15.32 -6.49
CA PHE A 199 -18.70 15.79 -5.35
C PHE A 199 -19.98 16.50 -5.86
N GLY A 200 -21.17 15.95 -5.56
CA GLY A 200 -22.44 16.52 -5.99
C GLY A 200 -23.04 15.92 -7.27
N ALA A 201 -22.44 14.90 -7.86
CA ALA A 201 -23.07 14.17 -8.95
C ALA A 201 -24.33 13.43 -8.45
N PRO A 202 -25.47 13.49 -9.16
CA PRO A 202 -26.66 12.73 -8.77
C PRO A 202 -26.35 11.24 -8.83
N LYS A 203 -26.62 10.53 -7.74
CA LYS A 203 -26.54 9.07 -7.71
C LYS A 203 -27.68 8.51 -8.56
N ASN A 204 -27.34 7.89 -9.68
CA ASN A 204 -28.27 7.09 -10.47
C ASN A 204 -28.54 5.76 -9.78
#